data_8add5f8a003ae0cb98f08fa750819186
#
_entry.id   8add5f8a003ae0cb98f08fa750819186
#
_cell.length_a   1.000
_cell.length_b   1.000
_cell.length_c   1.000
_cell.angle_alpha   90.00
_cell.angle_beta   90.00
_cell.angle_gamma   90.00
#
_symmetry.space_group_name_H-M   'P 1'
#
loop_
_entity.id
_entity.type
_entity.pdbx_description
1 polymer ?
#
loop_
_entity_poly.entity_id
_entity_poly.type
_entity_poly.pdbx_seq_one_letter_code
_entity_poly.pdbx_strand_id
1 'polypeptide(L)'
;MNEKRILLAVDGSDNSHRAAGYVGEAAAGGIGFHIELAAVLVAPDADIYPDKAAFQAERDKRAGDAAQALHMARETLISKGVDAGAIGMRTMSCLDMDVAGTILAVRQEAGCGTVAVGRRGLSKAEEFLLGSISSRVVRHAKDFTVWVVG
;
A
#
# COMPACT_ATOMS: atom_id res chain seq x y z
N MET A 1 17.14 6.38 8.34
CA MET A 1 15.74 6.65 7.96
C MET A 1 15.66 8.00 7.26
N ASN A 2 14.98 8.08 6.15
CA ASN A 2 14.86 9.33 5.38
C ASN A 2 13.40 9.80 5.44
N GLU A 3 13.17 10.96 6.06
CA GLU A 3 11.84 11.56 6.24
C GLU A 3 11.15 11.88 4.91
N LYS A 4 11.93 12.12 3.86
CA LYS A 4 11.44 12.38 2.50
C LYS A 4 11.15 11.10 1.69
N ARG A 5 11.41 9.92 2.25
CA ARG A 5 10.98 8.65 1.65
C ARG A 5 9.66 8.22 2.27
N ILE A 6 8.65 8.14 1.44
CA ILE A 6 7.29 7.78 1.83
C ILE A 6 6.97 6.40 1.26
N LEU A 7 6.59 5.47 2.12
CA LEU A 7 5.96 4.22 1.68
C LEU A 7 4.46 4.43 1.58
N LEU A 8 3.88 4.27 0.41
CA LEU A 8 2.45 4.32 0.18
C LEU A 8 1.94 2.91 -0.10
N ALA A 9 1.19 2.35 0.84
CA ALA A 9 0.54 1.06 0.67
C ALA A 9 -0.78 1.20 -0.10
N VAL A 10 -0.94 0.42 -1.15
CA VAL A 10 -2.10 0.49 -2.05
C VAL A 10 -2.75 -0.89 -2.20
N ASP A 11 -4.08 -0.93 -2.26
CA ASP A 11 -4.88 -2.13 -2.44
C ASP A 11 -6.03 -1.97 -3.45
N GLY A 12 -6.10 -0.82 -4.13
CA GLY A 12 -7.16 -0.49 -5.09
C GLY A 12 -8.46 0.00 -4.45
N SER A 13 -8.55 0.14 -3.13
CA SER A 13 -9.71 0.73 -2.46
C SER A 13 -9.82 2.24 -2.69
N ASP A 14 -11.00 2.81 -2.46
CA ASP A 14 -11.22 4.25 -2.57
C ASP A 14 -10.31 5.05 -1.61
N ASN A 15 -10.11 4.54 -0.39
CA ASN A 15 -9.23 5.19 0.57
C ASN A 15 -7.75 5.10 0.15
N SER A 16 -7.34 3.99 -0.45
CA SER A 16 -6.01 3.84 -1.05
C SER A 16 -5.80 4.85 -2.20
N HIS A 17 -6.81 5.04 -3.02
CA HIS A 17 -6.77 6.03 -4.10
C HIS A 17 -6.70 7.48 -3.55
N ARG A 18 -7.48 7.81 -2.52
CA ARG A 18 -7.38 9.10 -1.83
C ARG A 18 -6.02 9.32 -1.19
N ALA A 19 -5.44 8.26 -0.61
CA ALA A 19 -4.08 8.34 -0.04
C ALA A 19 -3.04 8.68 -1.13
N ALA A 20 -3.15 8.09 -2.32
CA ALA A 20 -2.27 8.43 -3.44
C ALA A 20 -2.42 9.91 -3.86
N GLY A 21 -3.65 10.42 -3.92
CA GLY A 21 -3.90 11.83 -4.20
C GLY A 21 -3.29 12.76 -3.16
N TYR A 22 -3.48 12.47 -1.88
CA TYR A 22 -2.95 13.25 -0.77
C TYR A 22 -1.40 13.24 -0.75
N VAL A 23 -0.79 12.07 -0.87
CA VAL A 23 0.67 11.94 -0.94
C VAL A 23 1.23 12.72 -2.14
N GLY A 24 0.56 12.62 -3.29
CA GLY A 24 0.94 13.36 -4.49
C GLY A 24 0.93 14.87 -4.27
N GLU A 25 -0.12 15.41 -3.67
CA GLU A 25 -0.22 16.84 -3.33
C GLU A 25 0.83 17.27 -2.33
N ALA A 26 1.07 16.47 -1.29
CA ALA A 26 2.07 16.78 -0.26
C ALA A 26 3.51 16.74 -0.80
N ALA A 27 3.80 15.87 -1.76
CA ALA A 27 5.12 15.73 -2.37
C ALA A 27 5.32 16.64 -3.58
N ALA A 28 4.25 17.15 -4.19
CA ALA A 28 4.34 18.00 -5.37
C ALA A 28 5.12 19.30 -5.10
N GLY A 29 6.08 19.58 -5.95
CA GLY A 29 6.95 20.74 -5.79
C GLY A 29 7.98 20.66 -4.65
N GLY A 30 7.97 19.59 -3.88
CA GLY A 30 8.94 19.32 -2.84
C GLY A 30 10.22 18.70 -3.40
N ILE A 31 11.38 19.26 -3.03
CA ILE A 31 12.67 18.73 -3.49
C ILE A 31 13.05 17.49 -2.67
N GLY A 32 13.39 16.40 -3.36
CA GLY A 32 13.98 15.20 -2.78
C GLY A 32 13.00 14.21 -2.17
N PHE A 33 11.69 14.35 -2.42
CA PHE A 33 10.73 13.30 -2.08
C PHE A 33 10.91 12.08 -2.99
N HIS A 34 10.84 10.90 -2.39
CA HIS A 34 10.79 9.62 -3.08
C HIS A 34 9.61 8.81 -2.53
N ILE A 35 8.78 8.29 -3.41
CA ILE A 35 7.59 7.53 -3.03
C ILE A 35 7.79 6.08 -3.45
N GLU A 36 7.73 5.18 -2.49
CA GLU A 36 7.73 3.75 -2.72
C GLU A 36 6.29 3.24 -2.64
N LEU A 37 5.72 2.87 -3.77
CA LEU A 37 4.41 2.22 -3.83
C LEU A 37 4.55 0.75 -3.50
N ALA A 38 3.74 0.25 -2.59
CA ALA A 38 3.72 -1.16 -2.22
C ALA A 38 2.30 -1.73 -2.27
N ALA A 39 2.13 -2.84 -2.99
CA ALA A 39 0.94 -3.68 -2.93
C ALA A 39 1.30 -5.01 -2.27
N VAL A 40 0.48 -5.45 -1.32
CA VAL A 40 0.69 -6.70 -0.61
C VAL A 40 -0.25 -7.76 -1.18
N LEU A 41 0.33 -8.85 -1.69
CA LEU A 41 -0.38 -10.03 -2.16
C LEU A 41 -0.56 -11.01 -1.02
N VAL A 42 -1.81 -11.28 -0.67
CA VAL A 42 -2.18 -12.38 0.23
C VAL A 42 -2.45 -13.61 -0.62
N ALA A 43 -1.71 -14.70 -0.40
CA ALA A 43 -1.95 -15.94 -1.10
C ALA A 43 -3.36 -16.46 -0.78
N PRO A 44 -4.12 -16.95 -1.78
CA PRO A 44 -5.38 -17.62 -1.50
C PRO A 44 -5.12 -18.93 -0.75
N ASP A 45 -6.07 -19.33 0.09
CA ASP A 45 -6.02 -20.62 0.75
C ASP A 45 -6.34 -21.73 -0.26
N ALA A 46 -5.39 -22.63 -0.49
CA ALA A 46 -5.52 -23.71 -1.48
C ALA A 46 -6.68 -24.67 -1.17
N ASP A 47 -7.04 -24.82 0.11
CA ASP A 47 -8.09 -25.75 0.54
C ASP A 47 -9.51 -25.29 0.18
N ILE A 48 -9.68 -24.01 -0.15
CA ILE A 48 -10.98 -23.44 -0.52
C ILE A 48 -11.30 -23.72 -2.00
N TYR A 49 -10.31 -24.00 -2.84
CA TYR A 49 -10.50 -24.13 -4.27
C TYR A 49 -10.64 -25.59 -4.71
N PRO A 50 -11.58 -25.89 -5.66
CA PRO A 50 -11.88 -27.26 -6.05
C PRO A 50 -10.73 -27.95 -6.79
N ASP A 51 -9.85 -27.18 -7.47
CA ASP A 51 -8.73 -27.72 -8.25
C ASP A 51 -7.60 -26.69 -8.39
N LYS A 52 -6.47 -27.14 -8.96
CA LYS A 52 -5.31 -26.29 -9.22
C LYS A 52 -5.58 -25.15 -10.19
N ALA A 53 -6.47 -25.36 -11.17
CA ALA A 53 -6.79 -24.33 -12.17
C ALA A 53 -7.54 -23.17 -11.52
N ALA A 54 -8.53 -23.45 -10.67
CA ALA A 54 -9.28 -22.44 -9.91
C ALA A 54 -8.35 -21.67 -8.95
N PHE A 55 -7.47 -22.36 -8.24
CA PHE A 55 -6.48 -21.75 -7.36
C PHE A 55 -5.53 -20.82 -8.12
N GLN A 56 -5.00 -21.27 -9.26
CA GLN A 56 -4.10 -20.48 -10.08
C GLN A 56 -4.82 -19.26 -10.68
N ALA A 57 -6.06 -19.40 -11.11
CA ALA A 57 -6.87 -18.29 -11.62
C ALA A 57 -7.07 -17.20 -10.56
N GLU A 58 -7.31 -17.58 -9.30
CA GLU A 58 -7.42 -16.62 -8.19
C GLU A 58 -6.08 -15.94 -7.89
N ARG A 59 -4.98 -16.68 -7.92
CA ARG A 59 -3.64 -16.07 -7.77
C ARG A 59 -3.35 -15.05 -8.86
N ASP A 60 -3.64 -15.39 -10.10
CA ASP A 60 -3.43 -14.50 -11.25
C ASP A 60 -4.32 -13.26 -11.16
N LYS A 61 -5.58 -13.42 -10.73
CA LYS A 61 -6.50 -12.32 -10.48
C LYS A 61 -5.95 -11.36 -9.42
N ARG A 62 -5.51 -11.87 -8.27
CA ARG A 62 -4.95 -11.04 -7.19
C ARG A 62 -3.69 -10.32 -7.62
N ALA A 63 -2.82 -10.98 -8.37
CA ALA A 63 -1.62 -10.36 -8.94
C ALA A 63 -1.98 -9.25 -9.93
N GLY A 64 -2.98 -9.45 -10.78
CA GLY A 64 -3.50 -8.46 -11.71
C GLY A 64 -4.11 -7.24 -10.99
N ASP A 65 -4.92 -7.48 -9.96
CA ASP A 65 -5.52 -6.42 -9.15
C ASP A 65 -4.44 -5.58 -8.44
N ALA A 66 -3.41 -6.21 -7.90
CA ALA A 66 -2.29 -5.51 -7.27
C ALA A 66 -1.49 -4.68 -8.27
N ALA A 67 -1.20 -5.22 -9.45
CA ALA A 67 -0.52 -4.50 -10.51
C ALA A 67 -1.33 -3.28 -10.98
N GLN A 68 -2.64 -3.43 -11.11
CA GLN A 68 -3.54 -2.33 -11.45
C GLN A 68 -3.58 -1.26 -10.36
N ALA A 69 -3.64 -1.64 -9.09
CA ALA A 69 -3.61 -0.70 -7.96
C ALA A 69 -2.32 0.12 -7.94
N LEU A 70 -1.16 -0.52 -8.16
CA LEU A 70 0.13 0.15 -8.28
C LEU A 70 0.16 1.13 -9.47
N HIS A 71 -0.32 0.70 -10.63
CA HIS A 71 -0.34 1.54 -11.82
C HIS A 71 -1.22 2.77 -11.63
N MET A 72 -2.43 2.60 -11.13
CA MET A 72 -3.36 3.71 -10.87
C MET A 72 -2.80 4.70 -9.84
N ALA A 73 -2.18 4.21 -8.78
CA ALA A 73 -1.54 5.07 -7.79
C ALA A 73 -0.37 5.86 -8.39
N ARG A 74 0.45 5.22 -9.22
CA ARG A 74 1.54 5.89 -9.93
C ARG A 74 1.03 7.00 -10.84
N GLU A 75 0.01 6.73 -11.64
CA GLU A 75 -0.60 7.75 -12.52
C GLU A 75 -1.19 8.91 -11.71
N THR A 76 -1.82 8.63 -10.58
CA THR A 76 -2.32 9.66 -9.66
C THR A 76 -1.19 10.54 -9.15
N LEU A 77 -0.07 9.96 -8.69
CA LEU A 77 1.09 10.72 -8.21
C LEU A 77 1.68 11.61 -9.31
N ILE A 78 1.84 11.08 -10.51
CA ILE A 78 2.34 11.83 -11.67
C ILE A 78 1.39 12.97 -12.03
N SER A 79 0.08 12.75 -12.03
CA SER A 79 -0.92 13.78 -12.29
C SER A 79 -0.91 14.92 -11.27
N LYS A 80 -0.42 14.66 -10.05
CA LYS A 80 -0.21 15.65 -9.00
C LYS A 80 1.13 16.37 -9.07
N GLY A 81 1.98 16.00 -10.02
CA GLY A 81 3.27 16.66 -10.26
C GLY A 81 4.48 15.97 -9.61
N VAL A 82 4.34 14.74 -9.15
CA VAL A 82 5.48 13.95 -8.69
C VAL A 82 6.27 13.44 -9.89
N ASP A 83 7.59 13.60 -9.85
CA ASP A 83 8.47 13.08 -10.89
C ASP A 83 8.37 11.55 -10.98
N ALA A 84 8.17 11.02 -12.17
CA ALA A 84 8.10 9.58 -12.42
C ALA A 84 9.36 8.84 -11.95
N GLY A 85 10.53 9.47 -12.02
CA GLY A 85 11.80 8.91 -11.53
C GLY A 85 11.91 8.85 -10.01
N ALA A 86 11.05 9.57 -9.28
CA ALA A 86 10.97 9.53 -7.83
C ALA A 86 9.98 8.50 -7.28
N ILE A 87 9.35 7.69 -8.15
CA ILE A 87 8.34 6.70 -7.78
C ILE A 87 8.87 5.30 -8.01
N GLY A 88 9.12 4.57 -6.93
CA GLY A 88 9.35 3.12 -6.93
C GLY A 88 8.05 2.35 -6.80
N MET A 89 8.02 1.13 -7.32
CA MET A 89 6.87 0.22 -7.19
C MET A 89 7.33 -1.18 -6.83
N ARG A 90 6.65 -1.81 -5.90
CA ARG A 90 6.89 -3.21 -5.55
C ARG A 90 5.62 -3.95 -5.15
N THR A 91 5.61 -5.22 -5.47
CA THR A 91 4.61 -6.17 -4.98
C THR A 91 5.27 -7.11 -3.98
N MET A 92 4.67 -7.27 -2.81
CA MET A 92 5.19 -8.12 -1.74
C MET A 92 4.22 -9.26 -1.46
N SER A 93 4.74 -10.47 -1.39
CA SER A 93 3.96 -11.62 -0.93
C SER A 93 3.85 -11.60 0.59
N CYS A 94 2.64 -11.74 1.09
CA CYS A 94 2.35 -11.86 2.50
C CYS A 94 2.19 -13.35 2.86
N LEU A 95 3.05 -13.83 3.74
CA LEU A 95 2.86 -15.10 4.43
C LEU A 95 1.99 -14.84 5.66
N ASP A 96 1.24 -15.82 6.11
CA ASP A 96 0.45 -15.77 7.35
C ASP A 96 -0.62 -14.65 7.45
N MET A 97 -1.06 -14.11 6.32
CA MET A 97 -2.08 -13.05 6.24
C MET A 97 -1.72 -11.75 7.02
N ASP A 98 -0.46 -11.54 7.33
CA ASP A 98 0.02 -10.36 8.05
C ASP A 98 0.39 -9.20 7.11
N VAL A 99 -0.62 -8.57 6.54
CA VAL A 99 -0.46 -7.44 5.61
C VAL A 99 0.24 -6.26 6.27
N ALA A 100 -0.16 -5.90 7.49
CA ALA A 100 0.44 -4.78 8.21
C ALA A 100 1.90 -5.04 8.56
N GLY A 101 2.25 -6.25 9.00
CA GLY A 101 3.63 -6.64 9.25
C GLY A 101 4.48 -6.61 7.98
N THR A 102 3.92 -7.03 6.85
CA THR A 102 4.60 -6.94 5.55
C THR A 102 4.86 -5.48 5.15
N ILE A 103 3.90 -4.58 5.32
CA ILE A 103 4.09 -3.14 5.06
C ILE A 103 5.21 -2.57 5.94
N LEU A 104 5.23 -2.91 7.23
CA LEU A 104 6.25 -2.43 8.16
C LEU A 104 7.65 -2.96 7.81
N ALA A 105 7.77 -4.20 7.37
CA ALA A 105 9.02 -4.78 6.90
C ALA A 105 9.54 -4.04 5.65
N VAL A 106 8.66 -3.80 4.67
CA VAL A 106 9.00 -3.03 3.46
C VAL A 106 9.44 -1.61 3.82
N ARG A 107 8.74 -0.96 4.74
CA ARG A 107 9.12 0.38 5.23
C ARG A 107 10.57 0.39 5.76
N GLN A 108 10.91 -0.59 6.58
CA GLN A 108 12.24 -0.70 7.17
C GLN A 108 13.30 -0.98 6.10
N GLU A 109 13.05 -1.93 5.22
CA GLU A 109 13.95 -2.29 4.12
C GLU A 109 14.19 -1.12 3.17
N ALA A 110 13.14 -0.38 2.80
CA ALA A 110 13.23 0.77 1.92
C ALA A 110 13.74 2.05 2.63
N GLY A 111 13.92 2.02 3.95
CA GLY A 111 14.39 3.17 4.72
C GLY A 111 13.40 4.35 4.72
N CYS A 112 12.10 4.06 4.64
CA CYS A 112 11.07 5.11 4.61
C CYS A 112 10.82 5.68 6.02
N GLY A 113 10.85 7.00 6.13
CA GLY A 113 10.52 7.74 7.36
C GLY A 113 9.03 8.00 7.53
N THR A 114 8.23 7.78 6.48
CA THR A 114 6.78 7.95 6.51
C THR A 114 6.10 6.74 5.87
N VAL A 115 4.99 6.31 6.47
CA VAL A 115 4.06 5.34 5.88
C VAL A 115 2.71 6.02 5.66
N ALA A 116 2.20 5.95 4.45
CA ALA A 116 0.87 6.42 4.10
C ALA A 116 -0.04 5.23 3.79
N VAL A 117 -1.21 5.22 4.39
CA VAL A 117 -2.23 4.17 4.20
C VAL A 117 -3.61 4.79 4.11
N GLY A 118 -4.51 4.17 3.37
CA GLY A 118 -5.93 4.48 3.46
C GLY A 118 -6.48 4.13 4.84
N ARG A 119 -7.44 4.91 5.31
CA ARG A 119 -8.09 4.68 6.62
C ARG A 119 -8.71 3.29 6.70
N ARG A 120 -9.32 2.82 5.60
CA ARG A 120 -9.87 1.48 5.42
C ARG A 120 -9.41 0.93 4.08
N GLY A 121 -9.28 -0.40 3.99
CA GLY A 121 -9.01 -1.09 2.75
C GLY A 121 -10.29 -1.58 2.05
N LEU A 122 -10.17 -2.67 1.30
CA LEU A 122 -11.29 -3.31 0.58
C LEU A 122 -12.33 -3.94 1.53
N SER A 123 -11.93 -4.31 2.74
CA SER A 123 -12.84 -4.84 3.76
C SER A 123 -13.61 -3.70 4.43
N LYS A 124 -14.91 -3.63 4.19
CA LYS A 124 -15.81 -2.60 4.72
C LYS A 124 -16.38 -3.00 6.09
N ALA A 125 -15.57 -3.00 7.13
CA ALA A 125 -16.10 -3.08 8.49
C ALA A 125 -16.48 -1.67 8.95
N GLU A 126 -17.76 -1.31 8.89
CA GLU A 126 -18.25 0.05 9.16
C GLU A 126 -18.15 0.47 10.64
N GLU A 127 -17.97 -0.47 11.55
CA GLU A 127 -18.00 -0.23 13.00
C GLU A 127 -16.71 0.38 13.58
N PHE A 128 -15.61 0.41 12.82
CA PHE A 128 -14.33 0.91 13.32
C PHE A 128 -13.90 2.19 12.60
N LEU A 129 -13.41 3.16 13.38
CA LEU A 129 -12.84 4.41 12.86
C LEU A 129 -11.64 4.18 11.94
N LEU A 130 -10.85 3.13 12.22
CA LEU A 130 -9.72 2.70 11.41
C LEU A 130 -9.88 1.24 10.99
N GLY A 131 -9.41 0.90 9.80
CA GLY A 131 -9.31 -0.48 9.36
C GLY A 131 -8.24 -1.27 10.15
N SER A 132 -8.25 -2.59 10.05
CA SER A 132 -7.32 -3.48 10.77
C SER A 132 -5.85 -3.18 10.42
N ILE A 133 -5.56 -2.92 9.16
CA ILE A 133 -4.21 -2.63 8.68
C ILE A 133 -3.74 -1.27 9.18
N SER A 134 -4.51 -0.21 8.96
CA SER A 134 -4.16 1.14 9.41
C SER A 134 -4.01 1.23 10.93
N SER A 135 -4.90 0.60 11.69
CA SER A 135 -4.80 0.52 13.16
C SER A 135 -3.50 -0.15 13.60
N ARG A 136 -3.12 -1.23 12.94
CA ARG A 136 -1.91 -1.98 13.29
C ARG A 136 -0.64 -1.21 12.92
N VAL A 137 -0.62 -0.56 11.77
CA VAL A 137 0.51 0.31 11.37
C VAL A 137 0.70 1.43 12.38
N VAL A 138 -0.38 2.11 12.80
CA VAL A 138 -0.33 3.18 13.81
C VAL A 138 0.21 2.68 15.15
N ARG A 139 -0.26 1.52 15.63
CA ARG A 139 0.23 0.94 16.91
C ARG A 139 1.74 0.65 16.92
N HIS A 140 2.32 0.35 15.77
CA HIS A 140 3.74 0.02 15.66
C HIS A 140 4.61 1.23 15.26
N ALA A 141 4.00 2.40 15.10
CA ALA A 141 4.71 3.63 14.79
C ALA A 141 5.44 4.17 16.03
N LYS A 142 6.73 3.85 16.15
CA LYS A 142 7.58 4.34 17.26
C LYS A 142 8.55 5.42 16.79
N ASP A 143 9.11 5.26 15.61
CA ASP A 143 10.21 6.07 15.06
C ASP A 143 9.98 6.49 13.61
N PHE A 144 8.74 6.51 13.19
CA PHE A 144 8.36 6.97 11.86
C PHE A 144 6.95 7.61 11.88
N THR A 145 6.66 8.38 10.85
CA THR A 145 5.38 9.06 10.70
C THR A 145 4.37 8.17 9.99
N VAL A 146 3.12 8.24 10.39
CA VAL A 146 2.02 7.56 9.69
C VAL A 146 0.98 8.58 9.25
N TRP A 147 0.65 8.55 7.97
CA TRP A 147 -0.47 9.27 7.39
C TRP A 147 -1.61 8.29 7.14
N VAL A 148 -2.72 8.51 7.83
CA VAL A 148 -3.96 7.74 7.63
C VAL A 148 -4.94 8.63 6.89
N VAL A 149 -5.23 8.28 5.63
CA VAL A 149 -6.06 9.08 4.72
C VAL A 149 -7.43 8.45 4.56
N GLY A 150 -8.49 9.21 4.81
CA GLY A 150 -9.88 8.77 4.72
C GLY A 150 -10.71 9.44 3.66
#